data_fa32d888bfea009978f08212325535f1
#
_entry.id   fa32d888bfea009978f08212325535f1
#
_cell.length_a   1.000
_cell.length_b   1.000
_cell.length_c   1.000
_cell.angle_alpha   90.00
_cell.angle_beta   90.00
_cell.angle_gamma   90.00
#
_symmetry.space_group_name_H-M   'P 1'
#
loop_
_entity.id
_entity.type
_entity.pdbx_description
1 polymer ?
#
loop_
_entity_poly.entity_id
_entity_poly.type
_entity_poly.pdbx_seq_one_letter_code
_entity_poly.pdbx_strand_id
1 'polypeptide(L)'
;MINEFDLHRDSIVSGQPVLRSTDDICPKCKAPLPPGEDECPICTREETAAPSTWTLFRLWRFAHPYRWQLLSGFLLTLAATAATLVPPYLTMPLMDNVLIPFQNGTPIDWPLVSLYLSGLLGSALLAWLLGWLRTYILALVSERIGRDLRTHTYEHLLGLSLEYFGGKRTGDLMARIGSETDRINVFLSLDLLNFATDVLMIVMTAIILFSINPALALVTLLPLPIIGWMIHFVREKLRTGFEKIDRVWAEVTNVLADTIPGIRVVKAFAQEKREAERFRSANEHNLQMNDKLNKTWSLFSPTVTLLTEIGLLVVWAFGIWQISKNEITVGVLTAFLAYIGRFYTRLDSMSRIVSATQRAASSTKRIFDILDHVSSVPEPTNPVHLTKVTGQIELKKASFRYGTRAVTRDVDLVIKPGEMIGLVGHSGSGKSTLVNLICRFYDVTEGAVFIDGVDVRSVPVAEFRQHIGLVLQEPFLFFGTIAENIAYGKPHASRAEIIAAARAAHRSCQQQTCEAQNPPALGADSAYRSH
;
A
#
# COMPACT_ATOMS: atom_id res chain seq x y z
N MET A 1 4.03 2.24 -53.29
CA MET A 1 3.90 2.23 -51.82
C MET A 1 3.09 3.45 -51.39
N ILE A 2 1.91 3.63 -51.99
CA ILE A 2 0.91 4.65 -51.65
C ILE A 2 -0.40 4.00 -52.10
N ASN A 3 -1.15 3.34 -51.21
CA ASN A 3 -2.55 2.90 -51.43
C ASN A 3 -3.17 2.11 -50.26
N GLU A 4 -2.79 2.42 -49.03
CA GLU A 4 -3.49 1.80 -47.87
C GLU A 4 -4.09 2.82 -46.84
N PHE A 5 -4.02 4.10 -47.16
CA PHE A 5 -4.54 5.15 -46.26
C PHE A 5 -5.92 5.72 -46.65
N ASP A 6 -6.50 5.33 -47.77
CA ASP A 6 -7.78 5.90 -48.25
C ASP A 6 -9.04 5.06 -47.91
N LEU A 7 -8.89 3.86 -47.35
CA LEU A 7 -10.04 3.01 -46.99
C LEU A 7 -10.71 3.33 -45.64
N HIS A 8 -10.14 4.23 -44.82
CA HIS A 8 -10.71 4.60 -43.53
C HIS A 8 -11.48 5.94 -43.52
N ARG A 9 -11.54 6.66 -44.66
CA ARG A 9 -12.22 7.97 -44.72
C ARG A 9 -13.70 7.91 -45.11
N ASP A 10 -14.12 6.83 -45.77
CA ASP A 10 -15.49 6.71 -46.30
C ASP A 10 -16.50 6.05 -45.32
N SER A 11 -16.02 5.46 -44.20
CA SER A 11 -16.89 4.81 -43.22
C SER A 11 -17.49 5.77 -42.16
N ILE A 12 -17.10 7.05 -42.15
CA ILE A 12 -17.57 8.04 -41.18
C ILE A 12 -18.84 8.75 -41.67
N VAL A 13 -19.22 8.62 -42.93
CA VAL A 13 -20.35 9.40 -43.53
C VAL A 13 -21.66 8.59 -43.66
N SER A 14 -21.64 7.28 -43.49
CA SER A 14 -22.82 6.44 -43.74
C SER A 14 -23.38 5.78 -42.47
N GLY A 15 -23.65 6.43 -41.43
CA GLY A 15 -24.52 6.03 -40.26
C GLY A 15 -25.00 4.57 -40.09
N GLN A 16 -24.29 3.57 -40.69
CA GLN A 16 -24.60 2.16 -40.50
C GLN A 16 -23.82 1.62 -39.30
N PRO A 17 -24.46 0.84 -38.40
CA PRO A 17 -23.75 0.21 -37.30
C PRO A 17 -22.73 -0.79 -37.85
N VAL A 18 -21.44 -0.50 -37.65
CA VAL A 18 -20.35 -1.45 -37.90
C VAL A 18 -20.65 -2.72 -37.10
N LEU A 19 -20.76 -3.86 -37.80
CA LEU A 19 -20.88 -5.19 -37.17
C LEU A 19 -19.71 -5.36 -36.19
N ARG A 20 -20.02 -5.42 -34.90
CA ARG A 20 -19.04 -5.60 -33.82
C ARG A 20 -18.34 -6.93 -33.98
N SER A 21 -17.01 -6.92 -34.03
CA SER A 21 -16.21 -8.12 -33.90
C SER A 21 -16.40 -8.73 -32.49
N THR A 22 -16.19 -10.01 -32.34
CA THR A 22 -16.25 -10.72 -31.05
C THR A 22 -15.21 -10.21 -30.04
N ASP A 23 -14.37 -9.26 -30.42
CA ASP A 23 -13.27 -8.70 -29.62
C ASP A 23 -13.69 -7.50 -28.74
N ASP A 24 -14.90 -6.95 -28.95
CA ASP A 24 -15.42 -5.79 -28.20
C ASP A 24 -16.13 -6.18 -26.87
N ILE A 25 -15.81 -7.33 -26.30
CA ILE A 25 -16.40 -7.80 -25.04
C ILE A 25 -15.31 -7.85 -23.95
N CYS A 26 -15.60 -7.24 -22.82
CA CYS A 26 -14.69 -7.27 -21.67
C CYS A 26 -14.40 -8.72 -21.25
N PRO A 27 -13.13 -9.15 -21.17
CA PRO A 27 -12.79 -10.52 -20.80
C PRO A 27 -13.16 -10.87 -19.34
N LYS A 28 -13.30 -9.85 -18.47
CA LYS A 28 -13.56 -10.01 -17.04
C LYS A 28 -15.07 -10.10 -16.73
N CYS A 29 -15.88 -9.16 -17.21
CA CYS A 29 -17.31 -9.10 -16.89
C CYS A 29 -18.23 -9.42 -18.07
N LYS A 30 -17.68 -9.70 -19.27
CA LYS A 30 -18.41 -9.98 -20.51
C LYS A 30 -19.35 -8.87 -20.97
N ALA A 31 -19.23 -7.66 -20.42
CA ALA A 31 -19.99 -6.51 -20.88
C ALA A 31 -19.40 -5.95 -22.19
N PRO A 32 -20.21 -5.38 -23.09
CA PRO A 32 -19.71 -4.74 -24.30
C PRO A 32 -18.85 -3.52 -23.93
N LEU A 33 -17.68 -3.42 -24.58
CA LEU A 33 -16.78 -2.25 -24.44
C LEU A 33 -17.32 -1.08 -25.25
N PRO A 34 -17.23 0.17 -24.77
CA PRO A 34 -17.53 1.35 -25.56
C PRO A 34 -16.60 1.43 -26.79
N PRO A 35 -17.09 1.94 -27.92
CA PRO A 35 -16.26 2.07 -29.11
C PRO A 35 -15.06 2.99 -28.86
N GLY A 36 -13.85 2.46 -29.06
CA GLY A 36 -12.59 3.20 -28.90
C GLY A 36 -12.02 3.24 -27.49
N GLU A 37 -12.61 2.52 -26.53
CA GLU A 37 -12.04 2.36 -25.18
C GLU A 37 -11.54 0.92 -24.97
N ASP A 38 -10.29 0.77 -24.60
CA ASP A 38 -9.67 -0.53 -24.26
C ASP A 38 -10.01 -0.97 -22.82
N GLU A 39 -10.59 -0.08 -22.00
CA GLU A 39 -10.93 -0.33 -20.61
C GLU A 39 -12.44 -0.44 -20.40
N CYS A 40 -12.87 -1.46 -19.70
CA CYS A 40 -14.28 -1.69 -19.39
C CYS A 40 -14.76 -0.73 -18.30
N PRO A 41 -15.74 0.15 -18.56
CA PRO A 41 -16.22 1.12 -17.58
C PRO A 41 -16.85 0.48 -16.34
N ILE A 42 -17.34 -0.76 -16.44
CA ILE A 42 -17.91 -1.51 -15.30
C ILE A 42 -16.77 -2.03 -14.40
N CYS A 43 -15.77 -2.67 -14.98
CA CYS A 43 -14.63 -3.20 -14.22
C CYS A 43 -13.76 -2.09 -13.64
N THR A 44 -13.53 -1.02 -14.40
CA THR A 44 -12.79 0.17 -13.93
C THR A 44 -13.53 0.86 -12.78
N ARG A 45 -14.87 0.89 -12.82
CA ARG A 45 -15.69 1.45 -11.72
C ARG A 45 -15.64 0.57 -10.46
N GLU A 46 -15.56 -0.75 -10.58
CA GLU A 46 -15.37 -1.64 -9.43
C GLU A 46 -13.96 -1.51 -8.84
N GLU A 47 -12.93 -1.32 -9.68
CA GLU A 47 -11.56 -1.09 -9.24
C GLU A 47 -11.37 0.30 -8.58
N THR A 48 -12.13 1.30 -8.99
CA THR A 48 -12.13 2.66 -8.42
C THR A 48 -13.07 2.81 -7.22
N ALA A 49 -13.94 1.84 -6.93
CA ALA A 49 -14.77 1.86 -5.73
C ALA A 49 -13.88 1.92 -4.47
N ALA A 50 -14.14 2.89 -3.60
CA ALA A 50 -13.41 3.04 -2.34
C ALA A 50 -13.43 1.68 -1.58
N PRO A 51 -12.27 1.15 -1.19
CA PRO A 51 -12.22 -0.15 -0.56
C PRO A 51 -13.02 -0.13 0.74
N SER A 52 -13.74 -1.20 1.00
CA SER A 52 -14.48 -1.38 2.24
C SER A 52 -13.53 -1.29 3.44
N THR A 53 -13.88 -0.51 4.47
CA THR A 53 -13.13 -0.44 5.72
C THR A 53 -13.02 -1.79 6.43
N TRP A 54 -13.90 -2.75 6.10
CA TRP A 54 -13.83 -4.13 6.56
C TRP A 54 -12.52 -4.84 6.17
N THR A 55 -11.86 -4.39 5.11
CA THR A 55 -10.56 -4.91 4.70
C THR A 55 -9.50 -4.78 5.81
N LEU A 56 -9.62 -3.76 6.66
CA LEU A 56 -8.73 -3.57 7.81
C LEU A 56 -8.82 -4.70 8.84
N PHE A 57 -9.97 -5.36 8.97
CA PHE A 57 -10.10 -6.51 9.88
C PHE A 57 -9.22 -7.70 9.48
N ARG A 58 -8.81 -7.78 8.23
CA ARG A 58 -7.86 -8.80 7.77
C ARG A 58 -6.48 -8.65 8.40
N LEU A 59 -6.11 -7.43 8.81
CA LEU A 59 -4.88 -7.16 9.55
C LEU A 59 -4.88 -7.83 10.94
N TRP A 60 -6.08 -8.19 11.46
CA TRP A 60 -6.18 -8.92 12.72
C TRP A 60 -5.37 -10.22 12.74
N ARG A 61 -5.22 -10.87 11.60
CA ARG A 61 -4.36 -12.06 11.47
C ARG A 61 -2.91 -11.78 11.90
N PHE A 62 -2.38 -10.60 11.59
CA PHE A 62 -1.03 -10.16 11.96
C PHE A 62 -0.97 -9.52 13.35
N ALA A 63 -2.09 -8.97 13.82
CA ALA A 63 -2.21 -8.36 15.14
C ALA A 63 -2.45 -9.40 16.24
N HIS A 64 -3.09 -10.54 15.93
CA HIS A 64 -3.46 -11.58 16.90
C HIS A 64 -2.31 -12.13 17.75
N PRO A 65 -1.08 -12.35 17.23
CA PRO A 65 0.05 -12.77 18.05
C PRO A 65 0.40 -11.78 19.17
N TYR A 66 0.08 -10.49 18.96
CA TYR A 66 0.39 -9.38 19.88
C TYR A 66 -0.82 -8.95 20.74
N ARG A 67 -1.89 -9.75 20.81
CA ARG A 67 -3.16 -9.41 21.49
C ARG A 67 -2.99 -8.96 22.95
N TRP A 68 -2.07 -9.57 23.70
CA TRP A 68 -1.82 -9.20 25.10
C TRP A 68 -1.13 -7.84 25.24
N GLN A 69 -0.23 -7.53 24.31
CA GLN A 69 0.43 -6.23 24.26
C GLN A 69 -0.55 -5.15 23.79
N LEU A 70 -1.45 -5.46 22.86
CA LEU A 70 -2.53 -4.56 22.44
C LEU A 70 -3.51 -4.31 23.61
N LEU A 71 -3.87 -5.33 24.36
CA LEU A 71 -4.70 -5.19 25.55
C LEU A 71 -4.01 -4.33 26.62
N SER A 72 -2.73 -4.56 26.90
CA SER A 72 -1.98 -3.71 27.84
C SER A 72 -1.88 -2.27 27.37
N GLY A 73 -1.68 -2.03 26.06
CA GLY A 73 -1.70 -0.72 25.46
C GLY A 73 -3.07 -0.03 25.58
N PHE A 74 -4.17 -0.76 25.42
CA PHE A 74 -5.51 -0.24 25.64
C PHE A 74 -5.76 0.13 27.10
N LEU A 75 -5.39 -0.71 28.06
CA LEU A 75 -5.51 -0.43 29.49
C LEU A 75 -4.66 0.78 29.90
N LEU A 76 -3.44 0.89 29.36
CA LEU A 76 -2.59 2.07 29.55
C LEU A 76 -3.21 3.34 28.94
N THR A 77 -3.87 3.23 27.79
CA THR A 77 -4.59 4.34 27.18
C THR A 77 -5.72 4.81 28.07
N LEU A 78 -6.50 3.87 28.63
CA LEU A 78 -7.57 4.18 29.58
C LEU A 78 -7.02 4.86 30.83
N ALA A 79 -5.98 4.30 31.44
CA ALA A 79 -5.36 4.84 32.66
C ALA A 79 -4.70 6.23 32.43
N ALA A 80 -4.00 6.39 31.31
CA ALA A 80 -3.39 7.67 30.95
C ALA A 80 -4.46 8.74 30.69
N THR A 81 -5.56 8.38 30.02
CA THR A 81 -6.69 9.29 29.80
C THR A 81 -7.36 9.68 31.12
N ALA A 82 -7.59 8.70 32.01
CA ALA A 82 -8.12 8.98 33.36
C ALA A 82 -7.21 9.93 34.13
N ALA A 83 -5.90 9.69 34.14
CA ALA A 83 -4.94 10.57 34.81
C ALA A 83 -4.95 12.01 34.27
N THR A 84 -5.14 12.19 32.96
CA THR A 84 -5.23 13.54 32.35
C THR A 84 -6.53 14.27 32.71
N LEU A 85 -7.58 13.57 33.16
CA LEU A 85 -8.85 14.18 33.59
C LEU A 85 -8.85 14.59 35.07
N VAL A 86 -7.86 14.16 35.87
CA VAL A 86 -7.74 14.50 37.29
C VAL A 86 -7.49 16.01 37.54
N PRO A 87 -6.59 16.71 36.80
CA PRO A 87 -6.32 18.12 37.08
C PRO A 87 -7.54 19.04 37.05
N PRO A 88 -8.45 18.99 36.02
CA PRO A 88 -9.67 19.81 36.07
C PRO A 88 -10.57 19.49 37.27
N TYR A 89 -10.62 18.23 37.73
CA TYR A 89 -11.39 17.85 38.90
C TYR A 89 -10.81 18.45 40.19
N LEU A 90 -9.49 18.44 40.35
CA LEU A 90 -8.81 19.01 41.51
C LEU A 90 -8.83 20.54 41.57
N THR A 91 -9.01 21.20 40.42
CA THR A 91 -9.15 22.67 40.41
C THR A 91 -10.46 23.13 41.06
N MET A 92 -11.53 22.30 41.05
CA MET A 92 -12.78 22.64 41.69
C MET A 92 -12.62 22.85 43.20
N PRO A 93 -12.17 21.86 44.02
CA PRO A 93 -12.00 22.09 45.44
C PRO A 93 -10.88 23.06 45.80
N LEU A 94 -9.85 23.23 44.91
CA LEU A 94 -8.83 24.27 45.11
C LEU A 94 -9.44 25.66 45.07
N MET A 95 -10.35 25.93 44.13
CA MET A 95 -11.07 27.19 44.04
C MET A 95 -12.01 27.40 45.20
N ASP A 96 -12.86 26.41 45.49
CA ASP A 96 -13.95 26.56 46.44
C ASP A 96 -13.50 26.52 47.91
N ASN A 97 -12.47 25.71 48.25
CA ASN A 97 -12.04 25.53 49.64
C ASN A 97 -10.80 26.41 50.02
N VAL A 98 -10.08 26.96 49.03
CA VAL A 98 -8.85 27.71 49.30
C VAL A 98 -8.94 29.13 48.78
N LEU A 99 -9.17 29.34 47.48
CA LEU A 99 -9.04 30.65 46.85
C LEU A 99 -10.22 31.58 47.17
N ILE A 100 -11.45 31.11 47.15
CA ILE A 100 -12.65 31.89 47.45
C ILE A 100 -12.72 32.26 48.93
N PRO A 101 -12.51 31.33 49.91
CA PRO A 101 -12.43 31.68 51.32
C PRO A 101 -11.34 32.68 51.63
N PHE A 102 -10.15 32.57 51.03
CA PHE A 102 -9.06 33.54 51.19
C PHE A 102 -9.48 34.93 50.71
N GLN A 103 -10.13 35.04 49.56
CA GLN A 103 -10.64 36.31 49.02
C GLN A 103 -11.68 36.94 49.95
N ASN A 104 -12.42 36.14 50.73
CA ASN A 104 -13.40 36.56 51.71
C ASN A 104 -12.80 36.83 53.12
N GLY A 105 -11.46 36.85 53.23
CA GLY A 105 -10.75 37.24 54.46
C GLY A 105 -10.35 36.09 55.39
N THR A 106 -10.55 34.82 55.00
CA THR A 106 -10.04 33.67 55.77
C THR A 106 -8.54 33.47 55.49
N PRO A 107 -7.74 33.05 56.51
CA PRO A 107 -6.31 32.78 56.27
C PRO A 107 -6.14 31.55 55.37
N ILE A 108 -5.05 31.55 54.57
CA ILE A 108 -4.73 30.41 53.69
C ILE A 108 -4.33 29.20 54.52
N ASP A 109 -4.98 28.05 54.27
CA ASP A 109 -4.56 26.75 54.78
C ASP A 109 -3.47 26.14 53.90
N TRP A 110 -2.19 26.40 54.22
CA TRP A 110 -1.04 25.93 53.48
C TRP A 110 -0.94 24.40 53.38
N PRO A 111 -1.25 23.60 54.39
CA PRO A 111 -1.38 22.16 54.27
C PRO A 111 -2.37 21.71 53.20
N LEU A 112 -3.55 22.32 53.12
CA LEU A 112 -4.57 21.99 52.12
C LEU A 112 -4.10 22.42 50.70
N VAL A 113 -3.49 23.57 50.56
CA VAL A 113 -2.86 24.05 49.29
C VAL A 113 -1.83 23.03 48.82
N SER A 114 -0.91 22.64 49.71
CA SER A 114 0.16 21.70 49.37
C SER A 114 -0.38 20.35 48.92
N LEU A 115 -1.50 19.87 49.54
CA LEU A 115 -2.17 18.65 49.15
C LEU A 115 -2.73 18.72 47.70
N TYR A 116 -3.44 19.82 47.37
CA TYR A 116 -3.99 19.96 45.99
C TYR A 116 -2.90 20.14 44.97
N LEU A 117 -1.85 20.96 45.25
CA LEU A 117 -0.74 21.14 44.33
C LEU A 117 0.08 19.88 44.13
N SER A 118 0.32 19.09 45.19
CA SER A 118 0.98 17.80 45.08
C SER A 118 0.12 16.77 44.31
N GLY A 119 -1.21 16.80 44.47
CA GLY A 119 -2.15 16.02 43.71
C GLY A 119 -2.13 16.38 42.21
N LEU A 120 -2.11 17.66 41.88
CA LEU A 120 -1.98 18.15 40.51
C LEU A 120 -0.66 17.71 39.87
N LEU A 121 0.46 17.91 40.58
CA LEU A 121 1.78 17.49 40.12
C LEU A 121 1.85 15.96 39.97
N GLY A 122 1.35 15.22 40.96
CA GLY A 122 1.33 13.75 40.94
C GLY A 122 0.49 13.20 39.78
N SER A 123 -0.68 13.79 39.53
CA SER A 123 -1.52 13.39 38.39
C SER A 123 -0.87 13.72 37.04
N ALA A 124 -0.16 14.84 36.93
CA ALA A 124 0.57 15.21 35.72
C ALA A 124 1.75 14.25 35.46
N LEU A 125 2.53 13.93 36.50
CA LEU A 125 3.64 12.97 36.40
C LEU A 125 3.12 11.56 36.05
N LEU A 126 2.02 11.14 36.67
CA LEU A 126 1.38 9.86 36.36
C LEU A 126 0.88 9.81 34.91
N ALA A 127 0.20 10.86 34.45
CA ALA A 127 -0.28 10.97 33.08
C ALA A 127 0.89 10.93 32.08
N TRP A 128 1.99 11.62 32.38
CA TRP A 128 3.20 11.61 31.58
C TRP A 128 3.81 10.21 31.50
N LEU A 129 3.99 9.52 32.63
CA LEU A 129 4.58 8.19 32.69
C LEU A 129 3.73 7.15 31.93
N LEU A 130 2.41 7.14 32.22
CA LEU A 130 1.48 6.24 31.56
C LEU A 130 1.38 6.52 30.04
N GLY A 131 1.39 7.80 29.66
CA GLY A 131 1.40 8.24 28.27
C GLY A 131 2.65 7.81 27.53
N TRP A 132 3.82 7.95 28.14
CA TRP A 132 5.09 7.48 27.60
C TRP A 132 5.09 5.97 27.41
N LEU A 133 4.73 5.18 28.43
CA LEU A 133 4.70 3.73 28.41
C LEU A 133 3.71 3.21 27.33
N ARG A 134 2.52 3.81 27.27
CA ARG A 134 1.50 3.52 26.26
C ARG A 134 2.05 3.71 24.84
N THR A 135 2.61 4.89 24.58
CA THR A 135 3.12 5.23 23.24
C THR A 135 4.25 4.30 22.83
N TYR A 136 5.17 3.99 23.75
CA TYR A 136 6.27 3.07 23.48
C TYR A 136 5.79 1.66 23.14
N ILE A 137 4.88 1.08 23.96
CA ILE A 137 4.38 -0.28 23.76
C ILE A 137 3.63 -0.38 22.43
N LEU A 138 2.73 0.57 22.14
CA LEU A 138 1.90 0.52 20.94
C LEU A 138 2.71 0.80 19.67
N ALA A 139 3.69 1.71 19.72
CA ALA A 139 4.61 1.91 18.62
C ALA A 139 5.44 0.64 18.33
N LEU A 140 5.95 -0.02 19.36
CA LEU A 140 6.71 -1.26 19.20
C LEU A 140 5.87 -2.38 18.60
N VAL A 141 4.60 -2.52 19.02
CA VAL A 141 3.67 -3.52 18.48
C VAL A 141 3.37 -3.23 17.01
N SER A 142 3.12 -1.96 16.67
CA SER A 142 2.87 -1.54 15.29
C SER A 142 4.07 -1.85 14.38
N GLU A 143 5.29 -1.57 14.83
CA GLU A 143 6.50 -1.90 14.08
C GLU A 143 6.67 -3.42 13.87
N ARG A 144 6.33 -4.22 14.86
CA ARG A 144 6.35 -5.69 14.74
C ARG A 144 5.32 -6.19 13.73
N ILE A 145 4.10 -5.67 13.78
CA ILE A 145 3.05 -5.99 12.79
C ILE A 145 3.49 -5.59 11.39
N GLY A 146 4.06 -4.38 11.24
CA GLY A 146 4.58 -3.89 9.96
C GLY A 146 5.72 -4.76 9.41
N ARG A 147 6.66 -5.17 10.27
CA ARG A 147 7.73 -6.11 9.91
C ARG A 147 7.15 -7.43 9.42
N ASP A 148 6.24 -8.04 10.19
CA ASP A 148 5.69 -9.35 9.86
C ASP A 148 4.87 -9.29 8.56
N LEU A 149 4.14 -8.19 8.35
CA LEU A 149 3.40 -7.96 7.11
C LEU A 149 4.34 -7.82 5.91
N ARG A 150 5.42 -7.02 6.02
CA ARG A 150 6.43 -6.87 4.95
C ARG A 150 7.10 -8.19 4.61
N THR A 151 7.58 -8.91 5.64
CA THR A 151 8.27 -10.19 5.45
C THR A 151 7.35 -11.20 4.77
N HIS A 152 6.13 -11.37 5.29
CA HIS A 152 5.19 -12.35 4.74
C HIS A 152 4.74 -12.00 3.32
N THR A 153 4.54 -10.70 3.03
CA THR A 153 4.20 -10.25 1.67
C THR A 153 5.34 -10.50 0.70
N TYR A 154 6.59 -10.25 1.13
CA TYR A 154 7.78 -10.48 0.31
C TYR A 154 8.02 -11.97 0.05
N GLU A 155 7.93 -12.82 1.08
CA GLU A 155 8.04 -14.27 0.95
C GLU A 155 6.99 -14.83 0.00
N HIS A 156 5.73 -14.38 0.14
CA HIS A 156 4.65 -14.78 -0.75
C HIS A 156 4.90 -14.33 -2.19
N LEU A 157 5.35 -13.07 -2.37
CA LEU A 157 5.69 -12.53 -3.70
C LEU A 157 6.75 -13.38 -4.40
N LEU A 158 7.81 -13.79 -3.67
CA LEU A 158 8.86 -14.65 -4.24
C LEU A 158 8.34 -16.04 -4.67
N GLY A 159 7.26 -16.52 -4.07
CA GLY A 159 6.58 -17.78 -4.43
C GLY A 159 5.65 -17.66 -5.64
N LEU A 160 5.38 -16.45 -6.14
CA LEU A 160 4.51 -16.26 -7.30
C LEU A 160 5.23 -16.58 -8.62
N SER A 161 4.44 -17.00 -9.63
CA SER A 161 4.94 -17.28 -10.97
C SER A 161 5.38 -16.02 -11.73
N LEU A 162 6.21 -16.19 -12.76
CA LEU A 162 6.65 -15.08 -13.63
C LEU A 162 5.48 -14.36 -14.32
N GLU A 163 4.35 -15.01 -14.51
CA GLU A 163 3.14 -14.42 -15.06
C GLU A 163 2.67 -13.22 -14.25
N TYR A 164 2.74 -13.32 -12.91
CA TYR A 164 2.38 -12.21 -12.02
C TYR A 164 3.26 -10.97 -12.23
N PHE A 165 4.56 -11.17 -12.50
CA PHE A 165 5.52 -10.08 -12.70
C PHE A 165 5.45 -9.48 -14.11
N GLY A 166 5.07 -10.28 -15.12
CA GLY A 166 5.05 -9.86 -16.52
C GLY A 166 4.09 -8.71 -16.84
N GLY A 167 3.03 -8.55 -16.05
CA GLY A 167 2.04 -7.48 -16.23
C GLY A 167 2.20 -6.29 -15.28
N LYS A 168 3.24 -6.26 -14.43
CA LYS A 168 3.40 -5.24 -13.37
C LYS A 168 4.74 -4.53 -13.44
N ARG A 169 4.73 -3.23 -13.14
CA ARG A 169 5.96 -2.44 -13.06
C ARG A 169 6.68 -2.75 -11.75
N THR A 170 7.99 -2.95 -11.80
CA THR A 170 8.83 -3.22 -10.61
C THR A 170 8.67 -2.16 -9.53
N GLY A 171 8.57 -0.88 -9.92
CA GLY A 171 8.35 0.23 -8.98
C GLY A 171 7.02 0.13 -8.23
N ASP A 172 5.95 -0.36 -8.87
CA ASP A 172 4.66 -0.57 -8.20
C ASP A 172 4.76 -1.67 -7.14
N LEU A 173 5.43 -2.78 -7.44
CA LEU A 173 5.64 -3.87 -6.47
C LEU A 173 6.49 -3.42 -5.28
N MET A 174 7.56 -2.65 -5.53
CA MET A 174 8.39 -2.07 -4.46
C MET A 174 7.58 -1.10 -3.59
N ALA A 175 6.75 -0.24 -4.21
CA ALA A 175 5.88 0.68 -3.47
C ALA A 175 4.86 -0.07 -2.61
N ARG A 176 4.30 -1.19 -3.09
CA ARG A 176 3.35 -2.01 -2.32
C ARG A 176 3.98 -2.61 -1.07
N ILE A 177 5.19 -3.16 -1.17
CA ILE A 177 5.88 -3.76 -0.01
C ILE A 177 6.40 -2.70 0.95
N GLY A 178 6.96 -1.59 0.45
CA GLY A 178 7.52 -0.50 1.26
C GLY A 178 6.45 0.48 1.73
N SER A 179 6.10 1.43 0.88
CA SER A 179 5.30 2.59 1.28
C SER A 179 3.85 2.25 1.68
N GLU A 180 3.22 1.22 1.08
CA GLU A 180 1.87 0.83 1.50
C GLU A 180 1.87 0.19 2.89
N THR A 181 2.88 -0.63 3.20
CA THR A 181 3.03 -1.19 4.56
C THR A 181 3.32 -0.10 5.59
N ASP A 182 4.14 0.90 5.23
CA ASP A 182 4.41 2.04 6.12
C ASP A 182 3.15 2.88 6.39
N ARG A 183 2.28 3.07 5.39
CA ARG A 183 0.97 3.73 5.59
C ARG A 183 0.08 2.97 6.58
N ILE A 184 0.06 1.64 6.49
CA ILE A 184 -0.67 0.79 7.46
C ILE A 184 -0.03 0.92 8.84
N ASN A 185 1.30 0.92 8.93
CA ASN A 185 2.01 1.09 10.20
C ASN A 185 1.69 2.44 10.85
N VAL A 186 1.75 3.54 10.11
CA VAL A 186 1.36 4.89 10.59
C VAL A 186 -0.09 4.90 11.07
N PHE A 187 -1.01 4.29 10.32
CA PHE A 187 -2.41 4.19 10.73
C PHE A 187 -2.56 3.44 12.07
N LEU A 188 -1.89 2.30 12.23
CA LEU A 188 -1.98 1.50 13.46
C LEU A 188 -1.31 2.17 14.66
N SER A 189 -0.16 2.84 14.45
CA SER A 189 0.65 3.43 15.53
C SER A 189 0.18 4.81 15.96
N LEU A 190 -0.34 5.62 15.06
CA LEU A 190 -0.69 7.02 15.32
C LEU A 190 -2.20 7.25 15.19
N ASP A 191 -2.79 6.98 14.03
CA ASP A 191 -4.17 7.38 13.76
C ASP A 191 -5.18 6.62 14.62
N LEU A 192 -5.05 5.29 14.69
CA LEU A 192 -5.93 4.43 15.48
C LEU A 192 -5.77 4.69 16.98
N LEU A 193 -4.52 4.90 17.45
CA LEU A 193 -4.23 5.21 18.84
C LEU A 193 -4.81 6.57 19.25
N ASN A 194 -4.61 7.60 18.42
CA ASN A 194 -5.16 8.92 18.67
C ASN A 194 -6.69 8.87 18.69
N PHE A 195 -7.30 8.19 17.71
CA PHE A 195 -8.75 8.01 17.67
C PHE A 195 -9.29 7.30 18.92
N ALA A 196 -8.67 6.20 19.35
CA ALA A 196 -9.08 5.50 20.58
C ALA A 196 -8.96 6.41 21.81
N THR A 197 -7.88 7.19 21.90
CA THR A 197 -7.68 8.17 22.98
C THR A 197 -8.74 9.26 22.94
N ASP A 198 -9.08 9.78 21.75
CA ASP A 198 -10.07 10.84 21.59
C ASP A 198 -11.47 10.33 21.97
N VAL A 199 -11.85 9.14 21.53
CA VAL A 199 -13.13 8.51 21.93
C VAL A 199 -13.20 8.31 23.44
N LEU A 200 -12.15 7.75 24.05
CA LEU A 200 -12.11 7.56 25.51
C LEU A 200 -12.19 8.89 26.25
N MET A 201 -11.45 9.92 25.80
CA MET A 201 -11.47 11.24 26.39
C MET A 201 -12.87 11.88 26.32
N ILE A 202 -13.55 11.79 25.17
CA ILE A 202 -14.90 12.31 24.98
C ILE A 202 -15.88 11.58 25.92
N VAL A 203 -15.86 10.25 25.94
CA VAL A 203 -16.79 9.44 26.77
C VAL A 203 -16.54 9.69 28.25
N MET A 204 -15.29 9.64 28.71
CA MET A 204 -14.96 9.87 30.13
C MET A 204 -15.26 11.31 30.56
N THR A 205 -14.96 12.30 29.71
CA THR A 205 -15.30 13.71 30.01
C THR A 205 -16.82 13.87 30.10
N ALA A 206 -17.59 13.30 29.17
CA ALA A 206 -19.05 13.36 29.22
C ALA A 206 -19.60 12.74 30.52
N ILE A 207 -19.10 11.56 30.93
CA ILE A 207 -19.50 10.91 32.18
C ILE A 207 -19.21 11.83 33.37
N ILE A 208 -18.04 12.44 33.45
CA ILE A 208 -17.68 13.35 34.53
C ILE A 208 -18.57 14.59 34.52
N LEU A 209 -18.81 15.23 33.39
CA LEU A 209 -19.68 16.39 33.28
C LEU A 209 -21.11 16.09 33.74
N PHE A 210 -21.68 14.96 33.32
CA PHE A 210 -23.01 14.52 33.77
C PHE A 210 -23.06 14.18 35.24
N SER A 211 -21.99 13.66 35.81
CA SER A 211 -21.92 13.35 37.25
C SER A 211 -21.83 14.60 38.12
N ILE A 212 -21.25 15.71 37.62
CA ILE A 212 -21.10 16.96 38.35
C ILE A 212 -22.40 17.79 38.27
N ASN A 213 -22.87 18.11 37.06
CA ASN A 213 -24.14 18.83 36.87
C ASN A 213 -24.79 18.47 35.53
N PRO A 214 -25.87 17.68 35.51
CA PRO A 214 -26.52 17.26 34.25
C PRO A 214 -27.09 18.39 33.42
N ALA A 215 -27.61 19.43 34.05
CA ALA A 215 -28.19 20.58 33.32
C ALA A 215 -27.12 21.35 32.56
N LEU A 216 -26.00 21.64 33.21
CA LEU A 216 -24.86 22.32 32.57
C LEU A 216 -24.21 21.43 31.50
N ALA A 217 -24.15 20.10 31.72
CA ALA A 217 -23.66 19.14 30.73
C ALA A 217 -24.51 19.13 29.45
N LEU A 218 -25.85 19.17 29.57
CA LEU A 218 -26.74 19.25 28.42
C LEU A 218 -26.53 20.54 27.62
N VAL A 219 -26.35 21.68 28.29
CA VAL A 219 -26.05 22.96 27.62
C VAL A 219 -24.72 22.89 26.87
N THR A 220 -23.72 22.21 27.43
CA THR A 220 -22.43 21.95 26.77
C THR A 220 -22.57 21.16 25.48
N LEU A 221 -23.54 20.27 25.39
CA LEU A 221 -23.76 19.43 24.20
C LEU A 221 -24.54 20.17 23.08
N LEU A 222 -25.14 21.35 23.37
CA LEU A 222 -25.97 22.08 22.42
C LEU A 222 -25.28 22.41 21.08
N PRO A 223 -23.99 22.79 20.99
CA PRO A 223 -23.32 23.04 19.72
C PRO A 223 -23.06 21.77 18.90
N LEU A 224 -22.99 20.58 19.52
CA LEU A 224 -22.58 19.34 18.85
C LEU A 224 -23.47 18.94 17.66
N PRO A 225 -24.80 18.98 17.73
CA PRO A 225 -25.65 18.67 16.57
C PRO A 225 -25.37 19.58 15.38
N ILE A 226 -25.10 20.87 15.64
CA ILE A 226 -24.78 21.87 14.60
C ILE A 226 -23.41 21.56 13.98
N ILE A 227 -22.42 21.30 14.82
CA ILE A 227 -21.07 20.89 14.37
C ILE A 227 -21.14 19.60 13.59
N GLY A 228 -21.86 18.58 14.08
CA GLY A 228 -22.04 17.30 13.41
C GLY A 228 -22.74 17.43 12.05
N TRP A 229 -23.77 18.25 11.97
CA TRP A 229 -24.46 18.56 10.71
C TRP A 229 -23.52 19.26 9.71
N MET A 230 -22.74 20.22 10.17
CA MET A 230 -21.77 20.95 9.36
C MET A 230 -20.65 20.03 8.86
N ILE A 231 -20.12 19.14 9.71
CA ILE A 231 -19.14 18.12 9.33
C ILE A 231 -19.75 17.21 8.25
N HIS A 232 -20.99 16.75 8.43
CA HIS A 232 -21.67 15.89 7.46
C HIS A 232 -21.82 16.58 6.09
N PHE A 233 -22.20 17.86 6.06
CA PHE A 233 -22.38 18.61 4.83
C PHE A 233 -21.08 18.88 4.07
N VAL A 234 -19.99 19.19 4.79
CA VAL A 234 -18.69 19.53 4.17
C VAL A 234 -17.86 18.29 3.84
N ARG A 235 -18.09 17.18 4.57
CA ARG A 235 -17.33 15.93 4.44
C ARG A 235 -17.20 15.43 3.01
N GLU A 236 -18.32 15.36 2.28
CA GLU A 236 -18.33 14.84 0.90
C GLU A 236 -17.55 15.75 -0.04
N LYS A 237 -17.66 17.06 0.13
CA LYS A 237 -16.92 18.05 -0.66
C LYS A 237 -15.41 17.97 -0.40
N LEU A 238 -15.02 17.76 0.85
CA LEU A 238 -13.62 17.59 1.21
C LEU A 238 -13.07 16.26 0.68
N ARG A 239 -13.82 15.16 0.82
CA ARG A 239 -13.43 13.85 0.32
C ARG A 239 -13.16 13.86 -1.18
N THR A 240 -14.11 14.34 -1.96
CA THR A 240 -13.96 14.45 -3.42
C THR A 240 -12.87 15.44 -3.82
N GLY A 241 -12.64 16.48 -3.02
CA GLY A 241 -11.53 17.42 -3.19
C GLY A 241 -10.16 16.76 -3.02
N PHE A 242 -9.97 16.00 -1.95
CA PHE A 242 -8.71 15.26 -1.72
C PHE A 242 -8.47 14.20 -2.80
N GLU A 243 -9.49 13.44 -3.21
CA GLU A 243 -9.37 12.47 -4.30
C GLU A 243 -8.98 13.12 -5.64
N LYS A 244 -9.44 14.36 -5.91
CA LYS A 244 -9.02 15.11 -7.10
C LYS A 244 -7.56 15.56 -7.00
N ILE A 245 -7.14 16.05 -5.83
CA ILE A 245 -5.74 16.44 -5.59
C ILE A 245 -4.81 15.23 -5.80
N ASP A 246 -5.16 14.07 -5.27
CA ASP A 246 -4.35 12.85 -5.44
C ASP A 246 -4.20 12.47 -6.92
N ARG A 247 -5.28 12.60 -7.72
CA ARG A 247 -5.23 12.36 -9.18
C ARG A 247 -4.35 13.36 -9.90
N VAL A 248 -4.49 14.64 -9.61
CA VAL A 248 -3.67 15.69 -10.26
C VAL A 248 -2.21 15.59 -9.82
N TRP A 249 -1.95 15.17 -8.58
CA TRP A 249 -0.59 14.88 -8.13
C TRP A 249 0.03 13.69 -8.89
N ALA A 250 -0.78 12.67 -9.21
CA ALA A 250 -0.34 11.57 -10.06
C ALA A 250 0.05 12.06 -11.48
N GLU A 251 -0.65 13.05 -12.05
CA GLU A 251 -0.26 13.66 -13.34
C GLU A 251 1.12 14.32 -13.27
N VAL A 252 1.40 15.09 -12.19
CA VAL A 252 2.72 15.69 -11.95
C VAL A 252 3.80 14.60 -11.85
N THR A 253 3.50 13.53 -11.09
CA THR A 253 4.43 12.41 -10.92
C THR A 253 4.68 11.65 -12.22
N ASN A 254 3.67 11.50 -13.07
CA ASN A 254 3.80 10.86 -14.38
C ASN A 254 4.75 11.64 -15.29
N VAL A 255 4.67 12.98 -15.31
CA VAL A 255 5.62 13.80 -16.08
C VAL A 255 7.06 13.53 -15.64
N LEU A 256 7.32 13.42 -14.34
CA LEU A 256 8.66 13.08 -13.82
C LEU A 256 9.07 11.64 -14.19
N ALA A 257 8.13 10.69 -14.07
CA ALA A 257 8.38 9.28 -14.38
C ALA A 257 8.68 9.03 -15.86
N ASP A 258 8.18 9.88 -16.77
CA ASP A 258 8.49 9.83 -18.20
C ASP A 258 9.82 10.55 -18.50
N THR A 259 9.99 11.77 -17.94
CA THR A 259 11.11 12.65 -18.30
C THR A 259 12.45 12.16 -17.74
N ILE A 260 12.49 11.66 -16.49
CA ILE A 260 13.75 11.25 -15.84
C ILE A 260 14.40 10.05 -16.55
N PRO A 261 13.69 8.93 -16.81
CA PRO A 261 14.27 7.82 -17.59
C PRO A 261 14.62 8.23 -19.04
N GLY A 262 13.80 9.11 -19.63
CA GLY A 262 13.98 9.64 -20.99
C GLY A 262 14.98 10.79 -21.11
N ILE A 263 15.72 11.14 -20.06
CA ILE A 263 16.56 12.35 -20.02
C ILE A 263 17.59 12.42 -21.15
N ARG A 264 18.11 11.27 -21.60
CA ARG A 264 19.03 11.21 -22.73
C ARG A 264 18.38 11.69 -24.02
N VAL A 265 17.11 11.36 -24.24
CA VAL A 265 16.33 11.78 -25.42
C VAL A 265 16.06 13.28 -25.32
N VAL A 266 15.63 13.77 -24.17
CA VAL A 266 15.40 15.20 -23.91
C VAL A 266 16.67 16.01 -24.23
N LYS A 267 17.82 15.53 -23.75
CA LYS A 267 19.14 16.17 -24.03
C LYS A 267 19.57 16.09 -25.49
N ALA A 268 19.38 14.92 -26.13
CA ALA A 268 19.75 14.72 -27.51
C ALA A 268 18.99 15.65 -28.48
N PHE A 269 17.73 15.96 -28.15
CA PHE A 269 16.87 16.83 -28.96
C PHE A 269 16.73 18.25 -28.40
N ALA A 270 17.51 18.63 -27.36
CA ALA A 270 17.47 19.95 -26.71
C ALA A 270 16.04 20.40 -26.31
N GLN A 271 15.22 19.48 -25.80
CA GLN A 271 13.81 19.75 -25.45
C GLN A 271 13.59 20.09 -23.99
N GLU A 272 14.60 20.53 -23.24
CA GLU A 272 14.51 20.85 -21.81
C GLU A 272 13.44 21.89 -21.50
N LYS A 273 13.32 22.92 -22.36
CA LYS A 273 12.32 23.98 -22.20
C LYS A 273 10.88 23.44 -22.32
N ARG A 274 10.68 22.53 -23.28
CA ARG A 274 9.37 21.90 -23.50
C ARG A 274 8.95 21.04 -22.32
N GLU A 275 9.86 20.18 -21.81
CA GLU A 275 9.56 19.33 -20.66
C GLU A 275 9.40 20.14 -19.36
N ALA A 276 10.18 21.23 -19.18
CA ALA A 276 9.99 22.16 -18.07
C ALA A 276 8.61 22.84 -18.11
N GLU A 277 8.13 23.22 -19.30
CA GLU A 277 6.80 23.83 -19.46
C GLU A 277 5.68 22.81 -19.23
N ARG A 278 5.85 21.57 -19.68
CA ARG A 278 4.92 20.45 -19.40
C ARG A 278 4.79 20.21 -17.88
N PHE A 279 5.92 20.19 -17.17
CA PHE A 279 5.94 20.06 -15.72
C PHE A 279 5.28 21.26 -15.04
N ARG A 280 5.59 22.49 -15.47
CA ARG A 280 5.00 23.72 -14.92
C ARG A 280 3.49 23.73 -15.08
N SER A 281 2.96 23.35 -16.24
CA SER A 281 1.52 23.27 -16.49
C SER A 281 0.83 22.25 -15.59
N ALA A 282 1.40 21.06 -15.41
CA ALA A 282 0.86 20.05 -14.51
C ALA A 282 0.89 20.52 -13.04
N ASN A 283 1.97 21.18 -12.62
CA ASN A 283 2.12 21.71 -11.27
C ASN A 283 1.19 22.91 -11.00
N GLU A 284 0.95 23.76 -11.99
CA GLU A 284 -0.04 24.85 -11.91
C GLU A 284 -1.46 24.29 -11.73
N HIS A 285 -1.80 23.23 -12.48
CA HIS A 285 -3.08 22.53 -12.30
C HIS A 285 -3.24 21.96 -10.88
N ASN A 286 -2.16 21.37 -10.34
CA ASN A 286 -2.13 20.90 -8.95
C ASN A 286 -2.34 22.05 -7.95
N LEU A 287 -1.67 23.21 -8.14
CA LEU A 287 -1.86 24.40 -7.32
C LEU A 287 -3.34 24.85 -7.31
N GLN A 288 -3.97 24.94 -8.49
CA GLN A 288 -5.37 25.37 -8.61
C GLN A 288 -6.34 24.42 -7.89
N MET A 289 -6.10 23.10 -7.93
CA MET A 289 -6.91 22.12 -7.20
C MET A 289 -6.73 22.24 -5.69
N ASN A 290 -5.49 22.40 -5.23
CA ASN A 290 -5.20 22.65 -3.82
C ASN A 290 -5.81 23.96 -3.33
N ASP A 291 -5.74 25.05 -4.10
CA ASP A 291 -6.35 26.34 -3.75
C ASP A 291 -7.87 26.24 -3.57
N LYS A 292 -8.57 25.54 -4.48
CA LYS A 292 -10.02 25.31 -4.35
C LYS A 292 -10.37 24.54 -3.07
N LEU A 293 -9.60 23.53 -2.71
CA LEU A 293 -9.82 22.77 -1.48
C LEU A 293 -9.47 23.61 -0.24
N ASN A 294 -8.35 24.32 -0.28
CA ASN A 294 -7.91 25.19 0.79
C ASN A 294 -8.90 26.31 1.10
N LYS A 295 -9.55 26.91 0.08
CA LYS A 295 -10.65 27.87 0.28
C LYS A 295 -11.82 27.27 1.06
N THR A 296 -12.17 26.03 0.77
CA THR A 296 -13.24 25.35 1.53
C THR A 296 -12.79 25.03 2.96
N TRP A 297 -11.57 24.52 3.12
CA TRP A 297 -11.01 24.19 4.43
C TRP A 297 -10.78 25.42 5.31
N SER A 298 -10.26 26.52 4.75
CA SER A 298 -9.98 27.75 5.47
C SER A 298 -11.23 28.48 5.98
N LEU A 299 -12.39 28.19 5.40
CA LEU A 299 -13.67 28.67 5.94
C LEU A 299 -14.24 27.69 6.98
N PHE A 300 -14.13 26.39 6.72
CA PHE A 300 -14.71 25.35 7.56
C PHE A 300 -14.08 25.31 8.96
N SER A 301 -12.75 25.23 9.05
CA SER A 301 -12.05 25.06 10.34
C SER A 301 -12.29 26.26 11.30
N PRO A 302 -12.15 27.52 10.91
CA PRO A 302 -12.47 28.65 11.79
C PRO A 302 -13.95 28.72 12.17
N THR A 303 -14.87 28.26 11.30
CA THR A 303 -16.31 28.24 11.62
C THR A 303 -16.59 27.21 12.72
N VAL A 304 -15.97 26.03 12.69
CA VAL A 304 -16.07 25.06 13.80
C VAL A 304 -15.52 25.68 15.09
N THR A 305 -14.36 26.31 15.04
CA THR A 305 -13.78 26.99 16.22
C THR A 305 -14.73 28.07 16.76
N LEU A 306 -15.31 28.90 15.89
CA LEU A 306 -16.27 29.92 16.30
C LEU A 306 -17.51 29.29 16.99
N LEU A 307 -18.05 28.19 16.46
CA LEU A 307 -19.17 27.50 17.08
C LEU A 307 -18.80 26.91 18.46
N THR A 308 -17.57 26.41 18.62
CA THR A 308 -17.09 25.93 19.92
C THR A 308 -16.92 27.06 20.91
N GLU A 309 -16.41 28.23 20.50
CA GLU A 309 -16.30 29.44 21.34
C GLU A 309 -17.68 29.98 21.75
N ILE A 310 -18.65 30.00 20.80
CA ILE A 310 -20.03 30.36 21.14
C ILE A 310 -20.59 29.36 22.16
N GLY A 311 -20.36 28.06 22.00
CA GLY A 311 -20.74 27.04 22.99
C GLY A 311 -20.15 27.31 24.35
N LEU A 312 -18.88 27.70 24.41
CA LEU A 312 -18.21 28.08 25.67
C LEU A 312 -18.84 29.30 26.31
N LEU A 313 -19.19 30.33 25.52
CA LEU A 313 -19.91 31.52 26.01
C LEU A 313 -21.29 31.19 26.58
N VAL A 314 -22.03 30.28 25.94
CA VAL A 314 -23.33 29.82 26.44
C VAL A 314 -23.17 29.10 27.78
N VAL A 315 -22.14 28.26 27.92
CA VAL A 315 -21.84 27.59 29.22
C VAL A 315 -21.47 28.62 30.28
N TRP A 316 -20.68 29.66 29.96
CA TRP A 316 -20.41 30.75 30.88
C TRP A 316 -21.70 31.44 31.34
N ALA A 317 -22.54 31.87 30.40
CA ALA A 317 -23.78 32.56 30.70
C ALA A 317 -24.72 31.73 31.59
N PHE A 318 -24.93 30.45 31.21
CA PHE A 318 -25.77 29.54 31.97
C PHE A 318 -25.16 29.20 33.34
N GLY A 319 -23.86 28.99 33.41
CA GLY A 319 -23.14 28.74 34.67
C GLY A 319 -23.20 29.92 35.63
N ILE A 320 -23.00 31.16 35.17
CA ILE A 320 -23.18 32.39 36.00
C ILE A 320 -24.63 32.48 36.53
N TRP A 321 -25.63 32.15 35.67
CA TRP A 321 -27.03 32.13 36.09
C TRP A 321 -27.27 31.09 37.20
N GLN A 322 -26.71 29.87 37.08
CA GLN A 322 -26.81 28.82 38.15
C GLN A 322 -26.08 29.25 39.45
N ILE A 323 -24.91 29.90 39.31
CA ILE A 323 -24.20 30.44 40.49
C ILE A 323 -25.05 31.51 41.22
N SER A 324 -25.73 32.38 40.46
CA SER A 324 -26.61 33.40 41.08
C SER A 324 -27.80 32.80 41.84
N LYS A 325 -28.15 31.54 41.53
CA LYS A 325 -29.15 30.74 42.24
C LYS A 325 -28.57 29.88 43.35
N ASN A 326 -27.28 29.88 43.59
CA ASN A 326 -26.56 29.00 44.48
C ASN A 326 -26.71 27.50 44.15
N GLU A 327 -26.95 27.14 42.87
CA GLU A 327 -27.06 25.75 42.42
C GLU A 327 -25.70 25.12 42.19
N ILE A 328 -24.71 25.90 41.79
CA ILE A 328 -23.31 25.46 41.59
C ILE A 328 -22.34 26.48 42.18
N THR A 329 -21.08 26.05 42.40
CA THR A 329 -19.99 26.88 42.89
C THR A 329 -19.15 27.43 41.71
N VAL A 330 -18.33 28.45 41.96
CA VAL A 330 -17.38 28.98 40.99
C VAL A 330 -16.34 27.93 40.59
N GLY A 331 -15.91 27.12 41.56
CA GLY A 331 -15.00 26.01 41.30
C GLY A 331 -15.56 24.98 40.33
N VAL A 332 -16.86 24.62 40.48
CA VAL A 332 -17.59 23.74 39.55
C VAL A 332 -17.58 24.33 38.14
N LEU A 333 -17.93 25.62 37.97
CA LEU A 333 -17.92 26.27 36.64
C LEU A 333 -16.52 26.24 36.02
N THR A 334 -15.49 26.57 36.82
CA THR A 334 -14.09 26.57 36.35
C THR A 334 -13.64 25.19 35.85
N ALA A 335 -13.99 24.13 36.62
CA ALA A 335 -13.71 22.74 36.22
C ALA A 335 -14.44 22.36 34.91
N PHE A 336 -15.73 22.75 34.78
CA PHE A 336 -16.50 22.55 33.56
C PHE A 336 -15.84 23.17 32.35
N LEU A 337 -15.40 24.42 32.44
CA LEU A 337 -14.72 25.12 31.34
C LEU A 337 -13.42 24.41 30.93
N ALA A 338 -12.64 23.94 31.90
CA ALA A 338 -11.42 23.18 31.63
C ALA A 338 -11.71 21.83 30.94
N TYR A 339 -12.79 21.13 31.32
CA TYR A 339 -13.23 19.90 30.65
C TYR A 339 -13.76 20.14 29.24
N ILE A 340 -14.56 21.18 29.05
CA ILE A 340 -15.16 21.55 27.76
C ILE A 340 -14.07 21.88 26.75
N GLY A 341 -13.04 22.64 27.13
CA GLY A 341 -11.91 22.95 26.26
C GLY A 341 -11.22 21.68 25.73
N ARG A 342 -11.03 20.69 26.60
CA ARG A 342 -10.47 19.38 26.22
C ARG A 342 -11.40 18.58 25.31
N PHE A 343 -12.69 18.60 25.60
CA PHE A 343 -13.72 17.88 24.87
C PHE A 343 -13.82 18.35 23.41
N TYR A 344 -13.94 19.66 23.18
CA TYR A 344 -14.06 20.22 21.83
C TYR A 344 -12.78 20.04 20.99
N THR A 345 -11.60 20.15 21.58
CA THR A 345 -10.33 19.88 20.88
C THR A 345 -10.29 18.46 20.32
N ARG A 346 -10.88 17.48 21.00
CA ARG A 346 -10.92 16.08 20.56
C ARG A 346 -11.93 15.83 19.44
N LEU A 347 -13.00 16.57 19.39
CA LEU A 347 -13.97 16.48 18.30
C LEU A 347 -13.39 16.90 16.94
N ASP A 348 -12.56 17.94 16.92
CA ASP A 348 -11.89 18.38 15.70
C ASP A 348 -10.94 17.29 15.15
N SER A 349 -10.20 16.62 16.03
CA SER A 349 -9.27 15.56 15.63
C SER A 349 -9.97 14.32 15.08
N MET A 350 -11.20 13.98 15.54
CA MET A 350 -11.96 12.83 15.06
C MET A 350 -12.32 12.91 13.57
N SER A 351 -12.44 14.10 12.99
CA SER A 351 -12.75 14.25 11.56
C SER A 351 -11.66 13.66 10.64
N ARG A 352 -10.42 13.64 11.11
CA ARG A 352 -9.25 13.17 10.36
C ARG A 352 -9.16 11.64 10.25
N ILE A 353 -9.75 10.90 11.18
CA ILE A 353 -9.68 9.43 11.20
C ILE A 353 -10.34 8.81 9.96
N VAL A 354 -11.38 9.43 9.41
CA VAL A 354 -12.10 8.91 8.26
C VAL A 354 -11.19 8.80 7.04
N SER A 355 -10.43 9.85 6.75
CA SER A 355 -9.48 9.85 5.63
C SER A 355 -8.28 8.93 5.88
N ALA A 356 -7.77 8.88 7.11
CA ALA A 356 -6.70 7.96 7.51
C ALA A 356 -7.14 6.50 7.37
N THR A 357 -8.35 6.17 7.83
CA THR A 357 -8.94 4.84 7.70
C THR A 357 -9.12 4.42 6.24
N GLN A 358 -9.57 5.31 5.37
CA GLN A 358 -9.74 5.00 3.96
C GLN A 358 -8.40 4.79 3.24
N ARG A 359 -7.39 5.62 3.53
CA ARG A 359 -6.03 5.40 3.01
C ARG A 359 -5.46 4.07 3.47
N ALA A 360 -5.59 3.75 4.75
CA ALA A 360 -5.13 2.47 5.30
C ALA A 360 -5.89 1.28 4.70
N ALA A 361 -7.21 1.38 4.49
CA ALA A 361 -8.02 0.34 3.85
C ALA A 361 -7.59 0.11 2.39
N SER A 362 -7.30 1.18 1.65
CA SER A 362 -6.77 1.09 0.28
C SER A 362 -5.40 0.42 0.25
N SER A 363 -4.48 0.83 1.14
CA SER A 363 -3.16 0.21 1.27
C SER A 363 -3.25 -1.27 1.65
N THR A 364 -4.14 -1.59 2.58
CA THR A 364 -4.42 -2.97 3.00
C THR A 364 -4.94 -3.80 1.83
N LYS A 365 -5.90 -3.30 1.06
CA LYS A 365 -6.41 -4.01 -0.12
C LYS A 365 -5.28 -4.34 -1.09
N ARG A 366 -4.42 -3.37 -1.44
CA ARG A 366 -3.31 -3.58 -2.37
C ARG A 366 -2.29 -4.62 -1.89
N ILE A 367 -2.05 -4.71 -0.59
CA ILE A 367 -1.17 -5.75 -0.02
C ILE A 367 -1.86 -7.12 -0.08
N PHE A 368 -3.13 -7.19 0.29
CA PHE A 368 -3.88 -8.44 0.23
C PHE A 368 -4.16 -8.92 -1.20
N ASP A 369 -4.20 -8.02 -2.18
CA ASP A 369 -4.23 -8.40 -3.61
C ASP A 369 -2.97 -9.20 -4.02
N ILE A 370 -1.83 -8.96 -3.34
CA ILE A 370 -0.64 -9.81 -3.50
C ILE A 370 -0.83 -11.13 -2.75
N LEU A 371 -1.18 -11.05 -1.46
CA LEU A 371 -1.26 -12.22 -0.58
C LEU A 371 -2.35 -13.23 -0.97
N ASP A 372 -3.41 -12.78 -1.63
CA ASP A 372 -4.50 -13.63 -2.10
C ASP A 372 -4.22 -14.22 -3.50
N HIS A 373 -3.19 -13.71 -4.18
CA HIS A 373 -2.87 -14.19 -5.52
C HIS A 373 -2.27 -15.59 -5.44
N VAL A 374 -2.84 -16.52 -6.20
CA VAL A 374 -2.37 -17.89 -6.29
C VAL A 374 -1.43 -18.00 -7.48
N SER A 375 -0.27 -18.64 -7.28
CA SER A 375 0.70 -18.89 -8.36
C SER A 375 0.09 -19.79 -9.44
N SER A 376 0.28 -19.42 -10.72
CA SER A 376 -0.10 -20.26 -11.86
C SER A 376 0.81 -21.48 -12.03
N VAL A 377 1.91 -21.56 -11.27
CA VAL A 377 2.81 -22.72 -11.18
C VAL A 377 2.76 -23.23 -9.73
N PRO A 378 1.75 -24.04 -9.36
CA PRO A 378 1.60 -24.51 -7.99
C PRO A 378 2.62 -25.59 -7.65
N GLU A 379 2.97 -25.67 -6.37
CA GLU A 379 3.72 -26.82 -5.85
C GLU A 379 2.81 -28.08 -5.85
N PRO A 380 3.37 -29.27 -6.20
CA PRO A 380 2.60 -30.50 -6.22
C PRO A 380 2.15 -30.92 -4.82
N THR A 381 0.91 -31.39 -4.68
CA THR A 381 0.37 -31.93 -3.43
C THR A 381 1.01 -33.28 -3.05
N ASN A 382 1.37 -34.09 -4.05
CA ASN A 382 2.07 -35.36 -3.89
C ASN A 382 3.38 -35.30 -4.69
N PRO A 383 4.47 -34.79 -4.11
CA PRO A 383 5.70 -34.58 -4.85
C PRO A 383 6.40 -35.88 -5.23
N VAL A 384 6.89 -35.96 -6.46
CA VAL A 384 7.81 -36.99 -6.95
C VAL A 384 9.22 -36.40 -6.89
N HIS A 385 10.11 -37.06 -6.15
CA HIS A 385 11.49 -36.61 -6.00
C HIS A 385 12.39 -37.21 -7.09
N LEU A 386 13.24 -36.36 -7.69
CA LEU A 386 14.20 -36.76 -8.72
C LEU A 386 15.51 -37.21 -8.05
N THR A 387 15.71 -38.53 -7.93
CA THR A 387 16.94 -39.07 -7.31
C THR A 387 18.16 -38.96 -8.21
N LYS A 388 17.97 -39.03 -9.52
CA LYS A 388 19.04 -38.89 -10.53
C LYS A 388 18.41 -38.31 -11.80
N VAL A 389 19.00 -37.23 -12.30
CA VAL A 389 18.56 -36.60 -13.55
C VAL A 389 19.55 -36.95 -14.66
N THR A 390 19.07 -37.60 -15.71
CA THR A 390 19.86 -37.91 -16.92
C THR A 390 19.74 -36.83 -17.97
N GLY A 391 18.64 -36.07 -17.96
CA GLY A 391 18.41 -34.89 -18.79
C GLY A 391 17.67 -35.17 -20.09
N GLN A 392 16.88 -36.28 -20.18
CA GLN A 392 15.95 -36.44 -21.28
C GLN A 392 14.74 -35.52 -21.07
N ILE A 393 14.43 -34.67 -22.07
CA ILE A 393 13.28 -33.75 -22.03
C ILE A 393 12.30 -34.16 -23.11
N GLU A 394 11.02 -34.29 -22.78
CA GLU A 394 9.97 -34.67 -23.73
C GLU A 394 8.78 -33.70 -23.57
N LEU A 395 8.41 -33.03 -24.66
CA LEU A 395 7.16 -32.27 -24.76
C LEU A 395 6.15 -33.13 -25.54
N LYS A 396 4.94 -33.29 -24.99
CA LYS A 396 3.82 -34.03 -25.62
C LYS A 396 2.66 -33.07 -25.80
N LYS A 397 2.35 -32.75 -27.06
CA LYS A 397 1.26 -31.82 -27.46
C LYS A 397 1.23 -30.55 -26.60
N ALA A 398 2.42 -30.01 -26.32
CA ALA A 398 2.57 -28.86 -25.43
C ALA A 398 2.00 -27.61 -26.09
N SER A 399 0.91 -27.10 -25.55
CA SER A 399 0.27 -25.87 -25.98
C SER A 399 0.33 -24.83 -24.85
N PHE A 400 0.55 -23.56 -25.19
CA PHE A 400 0.60 -22.49 -24.21
C PHE A 400 0.06 -21.17 -24.76
N ARG A 401 -0.62 -20.41 -23.86
CA ARG A 401 -1.13 -19.08 -24.15
C ARG A 401 -0.79 -18.09 -23.01
N TYR A 402 -0.44 -16.86 -23.38
CA TYR A 402 -0.39 -15.74 -22.45
C TYR A 402 -1.77 -15.08 -22.41
N GLY A 403 -2.52 -15.24 -21.34
CA GLY A 403 -3.91 -14.82 -21.27
C GLY A 403 -4.74 -15.42 -22.40
N THR A 404 -5.22 -14.61 -23.34
CA THR A 404 -6.01 -15.06 -24.51
C THR A 404 -5.15 -15.39 -25.73
N ARG A 405 -3.89 -14.94 -25.78
CA ARG A 405 -3.00 -15.07 -26.95
C ARG A 405 -2.29 -16.42 -26.94
N ALA A 406 -2.65 -17.34 -27.86
CA ALA A 406 -1.93 -18.58 -28.09
C ALA A 406 -0.55 -18.32 -28.69
N VAL A 407 0.50 -18.97 -28.17
CA VAL A 407 1.89 -18.81 -28.61
C VAL A 407 2.46 -20.11 -29.14
N THR A 408 2.23 -21.23 -28.46
CA THR A 408 2.61 -22.56 -28.93
C THR A 408 1.38 -23.44 -29.05
N ARG A 409 1.32 -24.33 -30.05
CA ARG A 409 0.22 -25.27 -30.27
C ARG A 409 0.79 -26.62 -30.60
N ASP A 410 0.35 -27.65 -29.91
CA ASP A 410 0.62 -29.09 -30.17
C ASP A 410 2.09 -29.40 -30.46
N VAL A 411 3.01 -28.84 -29.66
CA VAL A 411 4.45 -29.04 -29.84
C VAL A 411 4.83 -30.40 -29.29
N ASP A 412 5.34 -31.27 -30.18
CA ASP A 412 5.97 -32.54 -29.85
C ASP A 412 7.48 -32.42 -30.07
N LEU A 413 8.28 -32.66 -29.03
CA LEU A 413 9.73 -32.57 -29.07
C LEU A 413 10.35 -33.53 -28.07
N VAL A 414 11.38 -34.26 -28.50
CA VAL A 414 12.17 -35.13 -27.63
C VAL A 414 13.62 -34.71 -27.72
N ILE A 415 14.22 -34.40 -26.60
CA ILE A 415 15.64 -34.04 -26.44
C ILE A 415 16.32 -35.16 -25.66
N LYS A 416 17.33 -35.78 -26.24
CA LYS A 416 18.08 -36.87 -25.59
C LYS A 416 19.15 -36.34 -24.65
N PRO A 417 19.57 -37.09 -23.64
CA PRO A 417 20.68 -36.72 -22.78
C PRO A 417 21.94 -36.38 -23.60
N GLY A 418 22.55 -35.20 -23.31
CA GLY A 418 23.76 -34.72 -23.99
C GLY A 418 23.52 -34.15 -25.40
N GLU A 419 22.30 -34.09 -25.88
CA GLU A 419 21.96 -33.54 -27.19
C GLU A 419 21.94 -32.00 -27.14
N MET A 420 22.46 -31.34 -28.17
CA MET A 420 22.40 -29.90 -28.37
C MET A 420 21.35 -29.59 -29.44
N ILE A 421 20.35 -28.77 -29.07
CA ILE A 421 19.28 -28.37 -29.99
C ILE A 421 19.33 -26.87 -30.23
N GLY A 422 19.28 -26.47 -31.53
CA GLY A 422 19.13 -25.10 -31.96
C GLY A 422 17.66 -24.78 -32.26
N LEU A 423 17.08 -23.78 -31.58
CA LEU A 423 15.73 -23.26 -31.87
C LEU A 423 15.84 -22.09 -32.86
N VAL A 424 15.36 -22.30 -34.09
CA VAL A 424 15.42 -21.30 -35.17
C VAL A 424 14.00 -20.87 -35.57
N GLY A 425 13.84 -19.63 -35.95
CA GLY A 425 12.57 -19.07 -36.42
C GLY A 425 12.50 -17.55 -36.27
N HIS A 426 11.50 -16.91 -36.87
CA HIS A 426 11.29 -15.47 -36.79
C HIS A 426 10.97 -15.00 -35.34
N SER A 427 11.10 -13.68 -35.11
CA SER A 427 10.72 -13.10 -33.81
C SER A 427 9.24 -13.37 -33.50
N GLY A 428 8.92 -13.75 -32.28
CA GLY A 428 7.54 -14.10 -31.88
C GLY A 428 7.09 -15.53 -32.21
N SER A 429 7.95 -16.39 -32.79
CA SER A 429 7.60 -17.80 -33.08
C SER A 429 7.51 -18.74 -31.86
N GLY A 430 7.66 -18.22 -30.63
CA GLY A 430 7.52 -19.01 -29.40
C GLY A 430 8.79 -19.65 -28.86
N LYS A 431 10.00 -19.38 -29.44
CA LYS A 431 11.28 -19.98 -28.99
C LYS A 431 11.55 -19.77 -27.51
N SER A 432 11.51 -18.54 -27.04
CA SER A 432 11.72 -18.19 -25.62
C SER A 432 10.62 -18.76 -24.73
N THR A 433 9.37 -18.83 -25.23
CA THR A 433 8.26 -19.44 -24.54
C THR A 433 8.49 -20.93 -24.33
N LEU A 434 9.01 -21.62 -25.34
CA LEU A 434 9.34 -23.06 -25.23
C LEU A 434 10.40 -23.30 -24.13
N VAL A 435 11.46 -22.50 -24.10
CA VAL A 435 12.48 -22.55 -23.04
C VAL A 435 11.86 -22.28 -21.66
N ASN A 436 10.98 -21.29 -21.56
CA ASN A 436 10.30 -20.98 -20.31
C ASN A 436 9.40 -22.12 -19.81
N LEU A 437 8.76 -22.86 -20.72
CA LEU A 437 7.97 -24.05 -20.39
C LEU A 437 8.88 -25.21 -19.92
N ILE A 438 10.00 -25.43 -20.59
CA ILE A 438 11.00 -26.43 -20.18
C ILE A 438 11.57 -26.10 -18.79
N CYS A 439 11.84 -24.82 -18.49
CA CYS A 439 12.29 -24.36 -17.17
C CYS A 439 11.16 -24.30 -16.13
N ARG A 440 9.94 -24.63 -16.52
CA ARG A 440 8.73 -24.55 -15.68
C ARG A 440 8.57 -23.16 -15.04
N PHE A 441 8.83 -22.07 -15.80
CA PHE A 441 8.44 -20.71 -15.41
C PHE A 441 6.95 -20.47 -15.62
N TYR A 442 6.35 -21.27 -16.52
CA TYR A 442 4.93 -21.37 -16.78
C TYR A 442 4.58 -22.86 -16.93
N ASP A 443 3.40 -23.26 -16.53
CA ASP A 443 2.87 -24.58 -16.84
C ASP A 443 2.14 -24.55 -18.20
N VAL A 444 2.19 -25.64 -18.95
CA VAL A 444 1.47 -25.77 -20.24
C VAL A 444 -0.03 -25.67 -20.04
N THR A 445 -0.73 -25.03 -20.98
CA THR A 445 -2.20 -24.96 -20.97
C THR A 445 -2.82 -26.30 -21.33
N GLU A 446 -2.22 -27.01 -22.29
CA GLU A 446 -2.62 -28.34 -22.74
C GLU A 446 -1.36 -29.17 -23.01
N GLY A 447 -1.46 -30.50 -22.87
CA GLY A 447 -0.32 -31.40 -23.00
C GLY A 447 0.53 -31.48 -21.73
N ALA A 448 1.79 -31.89 -21.87
CA ALA A 448 2.69 -32.07 -20.75
C ALA A 448 4.17 -31.90 -21.15
N VAL A 449 5.00 -31.56 -20.18
CA VAL A 449 6.46 -31.56 -20.28
C VAL A 449 7.00 -32.60 -19.30
N PHE A 450 7.86 -33.47 -19.78
CA PHE A 450 8.47 -34.52 -18.98
C PHE A 450 9.99 -34.33 -18.89
N ILE A 451 10.54 -34.68 -17.76
CA ILE A 451 11.98 -34.85 -17.57
C ILE A 451 12.24 -36.27 -17.08
N ASP A 452 13.07 -37.03 -17.83
CA ASP A 452 13.35 -38.45 -17.57
C ASP A 452 12.08 -39.28 -17.37
N GLY A 453 10.99 -38.97 -18.13
CA GLY A 453 9.70 -39.65 -18.07
C GLY A 453 8.78 -39.18 -16.93
N VAL A 454 9.19 -38.26 -16.09
CA VAL A 454 8.38 -37.68 -15.00
C VAL A 454 7.80 -36.33 -15.42
N ASP A 455 6.49 -36.13 -15.25
CA ASP A 455 5.84 -34.83 -15.51
C ASP A 455 6.42 -33.76 -14.57
N VAL A 456 6.92 -32.68 -15.14
CA VAL A 456 7.54 -31.58 -14.36
C VAL A 456 6.58 -30.97 -13.33
N ARG A 457 5.27 -31.08 -13.54
CA ARG A 457 4.26 -30.57 -12.59
C ARG A 457 4.18 -31.40 -11.31
N SER A 458 4.66 -32.65 -11.34
CA SER A 458 4.69 -33.52 -10.15
C SER A 458 5.96 -33.36 -9.31
N VAL A 459 6.96 -32.62 -9.80
CA VAL A 459 8.25 -32.41 -9.10
C VAL A 459 8.22 -31.07 -8.36
N PRO A 460 8.74 -30.96 -7.12
CA PRO A 460 8.88 -29.65 -6.45
C PRO A 460 9.70 -28.67 -7.30
N VAL A 461 9.20 -27.43 -7.42
CA VAL A 461 9.81 -26.43 -8.32
C VAL A 461 11.26 -26.15 -7.96
N ALA A 462 11.56 -26.05 -6.67
CA ALA A 462 12.92 -25.78 -6.19
C ALA A 462 13.88 -26.92 -6.54
N GLU A 463 13.46 -28.18 -6.35
CA GLU A 463 14.23 -29.38 -6.69
C GLU A 463 14.48 -29.48 -8.21
N PHE A 464 13.43 -29.25 -9.01
CA PHE A 464 13.52 -29.28 -10.46
C PHE A 464 14.53 -28.25 -10.99
N ARG A 465 14.45 -26.99 -10.52
CA ARG A 465 15.32 -25.90 -11.00
C ARG A 465 16.77 -26.01 -10.58
N GLN A 466 17.11 -26.79 -9.55
CA GLN A 466 18.52 -27.07 -9.17
C GLN A 466 19.29 -27.80 -10.27
N HIS A 467 18.57 -28.49 -11.18
CA HIS A 467 19.18 -29.22 -12.30
C HIS A 467 19.24 -28.40 -13.59
N ILE A 468 18.83 -27.12 -13.57
CA ILE A 468 18.78 -26.24 -14.74
C ILE A 468 19.85 -25.15 -14.63
N GLY A 469 20.65 -25.00 -15.67
CA GLY A 469 21.49 -23.83 -15.89
C GLY A 469 20.87 -22.94 -16.99
N LEU A 470 20.63 -21.66 -16.69
CA LEU A 470 20.04 -20.70 -17.62
C LEU A 470 20.97 -19.51 -17.85
N VAL A 471 21.23 -19.19 -19.12
CA VAL A 471 21.95 -17.99 -19.51
C VAL A 471 20.98 -17.05 -20.22
N LEU A 472 20.77 -15.87 -19.66
CA LEU A 472 19.87 -14.85 -20.19
C LEU A 472 20.57 -13.97 -21.22
N GLN A 473 19.82 -13.41 -22.18
CA GLN A 473 20.33 -12.45 -23.15
C GLN A 473 20.80 -11.15 -22.48
N GLU A 474 20.05 -10.68 -21.49
CA GLU A 474 20.40 -9.53 -20.66
C GLU A 474 20.84 -10.05 -19.28
N PRO A 475 22.18 -10.04 -18.99
CA PRO A 475 22.68 -10.50 -17.71
C PRO A 475 22.29 -9.52 -16.61
N PHE A 476 21.85 -10.04 -15.47
CA PHE A 476 21.57 -9.25 -14.27
C PHE A 476 22.60 -9.57 -13.19
N LEU A 477 23.15 -8.53 -12.56
CA LEU A 477 24.07 -8.66 -11.43
C LEU A 477 23.39 -8.09 -10.18
N PHE A 478 23.34 -8.89 -9.14
CA PHE A 478 22.90 -8.45 -7.83
C PHE A 478 23.94 -7.55 -7.18
N PHE A 479 23.48 -6.61 -6.35
CA PHE A 479 24.37 -5.81 -5.53
C PHE A 479 25.14 -6.73 -4.56
N GLY A 480 26.46 -6.66 -4.61
CA GLY A 480 27.35 -7.52 -3.84
C GLY A 480 28.69 -7.72 -4.55
N THR A 481 29.46 -8.70 -4.10
CA THR A 481 30.75 -9.04 -4.68
C THR A 481 30.59 -9.90 -5.94
N ILE A 482 31.61 -9.90 -6.80
CA ILE A 482 31.69 -10.80 -7.97
C ILE A 482 31.58 -12.27 -7.53
N ALA A 483 32.22 -12.63 -6.42
CA ALA A 483 32.19 -13.99 -5.88
C ALA A 483 30.77 -14.42 -5.47
N GLU A 484 30.00 -13.55 -4.82
CA GLU A 484 28.61 -13.80 -4.45
C GLU A 484 27.73 -13.96 -5.68
N ASN A 485 27.92 -13.15 -6.71
CA ASN A 485 27.17 -13.26 -7.96
C ASN A 485 27.46 -14.59 -8.69
N ILE A 486 28.73 -15.05 -8.72
CA ILE A 486 29.09 -16.36 -9.30
C ILE A 486 28.52 -17.50 -8.46
N ALA A 487 28.53 -17.37 -7.12
CA ALA A 487 28.04 -18.38 -6.21
C ALA A 487 26.50 -18.38 -6.06
N TYR A 488 25.77 -17.51 -6.76
CA TYR A 488 24.32 -17.32 -6.56
C TYR A 488 23.51 -18.63 -6.66
N GLY A 489 23.84 -19.49 -7.61
CA GLY A 489 23.22 -20.81 -7.77
C GLY A 489 23.67 -21.87 -6.73
N LYS A 490 24.78 -21.64 -6.02
CA LYS A 490 25.33 -22.52 -4.98
C LYS A 490 25.92 -21.67 -3.85
N PRO A 491 25.10 -21.11 -2.94
CA PRO A 491 25.54 -20.14 -1.93
C PRO A 491 26.65 -20.63 -0.98
N HIS A 492 26.78 -21.96 -0.80
CA HIS A 492 27.79 -22.59 0.04
C HIS A 492 29.01 -23.08 -0.74
N ALA A 493 29.20 -22.62 -1.99
CA ALA A 493 30.35 -22.99 -2.80
C ALA A 493 31.67 -22.48 -2.17
N SER A 494 32.68 -23.33 -2.14
CA SER A 494 34.00 -22.94 -1.71
C SER A 494 34.65 -21.94 -2.70
N ARG A 495 35.61 -21.16 -2.19
CA ARG A 495 36.34 -20.22 -3.06
C ARG A 495 37.04 -20.91 -4.23
N ALA A 496 37.49 -22.15 -4.06
CA ALA A 496 38.09 -22.94 -5.12
C ALA A 496 37.09 -23.30 -6.22
N GLU A 497 35.87 -23.68 -5.85
CA GLU A 497 34.76 -23.95 -6.81
C GLU A 497 34.35 -22.69 -7.56
N ILE A 498 34.27 -21.54 -6.88
CA ILE A 498 33.95 -20.24 -7.50
C ILE A 498 34.99 -19.87 -8.57
N ILE A 499 36.29 -20.01 -8.25
CA ILE A 499 37.40 -19.76 -9.17
C ILE A 499 37.35 -20.74 -10.35
N ALA A 500 37.09 -22.02 -10.08
CA ALA A 500 36.98 -23.03 -11.13
C ALA A 500 35.84 -22.74 -12.10
N ALA A 501 34.66 -22.34 -11.60
CA ALA A 501 33.52 -21.95 -12.41
C ALA A 501 33.81 -20.71 -13.28
N ALA A 502 34.43 -19.67 -12.69
CA ALA A 502 34.81 -18.45 -13.43
C ALA A 502 35.81 -18.76 -14.55
N ARG A 503 36.81 -19.63 -14.29
CA ARG A 503 37.80 -20.08 -15.31
C ARG A 503 37.14 -20.90 -16.42
N ALA A 504 36.17 -21.75 -16.09
CA ALA A 504 35.45 -22.55 -17.07
C ALA A 504 34.62 -21.65 -18.02
N ALA A 505 33.92 -20.69 -17.48
CA ALA A 505 33.17 -19.71 -18.28
C ALA A 505 34.07 -18.87 -19.20
N HIS A 506 35.25 -18.45 -18.71
CA HIS A 506 36.20 -17.68 -19.52
C HIS A 506 36.81 -18.50 -20.66
N ARG A 507 37.12 -19.77 -20.44
CA ARG A 507 37.63 -20.68 -21.49
C ARG A 507 36.58 -20.90 -22.59
N SER A 508 35.34 -21.12 -22.23
CA SER A 508 34.25 -21.25 -23.21
C SER A 508 34.08 -19.99 -24.08
N CYS A 509 34.20 -18.82 -23.46
CA CYS A 509 34.15 -17.54 -24.18
C CYS A 509 35.33 -17.39 -25.20
N GLN A 510 36.53 -17.78 -24.81
CA GLN A 510 37.70 -17.76 -25.70
C GLN A 510 37.56 -18.76 -26.85
N GLN A 511 37.04 -19.98 -26.60
CA GLN A 511 36.79 -20.96 -27.65
C GLN A 511 35.77 -20.45 -28.68
N GLN A 512 34.64 -19.89 -28.23
CA GLN A 512 33.64 -19.29 -29.14
C GLN A 512 34.18 -18.12 -29.97
N THR A 513 35.06 -17.30 -29.39
CA THR A 513 35.70 -16.19 -30.11
C THR A 513 36.71 -16.69 -31.15
N CYS A 514 37.42 -17.77 -30.85
CA CYS A 514 38.33 -18.42 -31.80
C CYS A 514 37.58 -19.12 -32.95
N GLU A 515 36.46 -19.78 -32.69
CA GLU A 515 35.62 -20.40 -33.71
C GLU A 515 34.90 -19.36 -34.57
N ALA A 516 34.51 -18.21 -34.02
CA ALA A 516 33.95 -17.09 -34.79
C ALA A 516 35.00 -16.39 -35.69
N GLN A 517 36.29 -16.43 -35.29
CA GLN A 517 37.39 -15.88 -36.08
C GLN A 517 37.95 -16.87 -37.11
N ASN A 518 37.74 -18.19 -36.93
CA ASN A 518 38.06 -19.24 -37.90
C ASN A 518 36.81 -20.13 -38.10
N PRO A 519 35.86 -19.71 -38.94
CA PRO A 519 34.78 -20.63 -39.33
C PRO A 519 35.41 -21.85 -40.00
N PRO A 520 34.98 -23.09 -39.66
CA PRO A 520 35.44 -24.27 -40.37
C PRO A 520 35.18 -24.07 -41.86
N ALA A 521 36.22 -24.27 -42.68
CA ALA A 521 36.12 -24.16 -44.13
C ALA A 521 34.97 -25.06 -44.59
N LEU A 522 33.85 -24.43 -44.96
CA LEU A 522 32.75 -25.11 -45.62
C LEU A 522 33.32 -25.71 -46.88
N GLY A 523 33.45 -27.05 -46.89
CA GLY A 523 33.82 -27.82 -48.07
C GLY A 523 32.98 -27.35 -49.23
N ALA A 524 33.67 -26.89 -50.25
CA ALA A 524 33.10 -26.59 -51.56
C ALA A 524 32.53 -27.91 -52.11
N ASP A 525 31.20 -28.11 -51.95
CA ASP A 525 30.40 -28.89 -52.86
C ASP A 525 28.95 -28.89 -52.37
N SER A 526 28.18 -27.98 -52.94
CA SER A 526 26.83 -28.31 -53.45
C SER A 526 26.14 -27.05 -54.02
N ALA A 527 25.95 -27.14 -55.29
CA ALA A 527 25.18 -26.32 -56.19
C ALA A 527 24.01 -25.52 -55.61
N TYR A 528 24.06 -24.21 -55.76
CA TYR A 528 22.87 -23.37 -55.85
C TYR A 528 22.03 -23.80 -57.06
N ARG A 529 20.83 -24.37 -56.85
CA ARG A 529 19.73 -24.36 -57.82
C ARG A 529 18.57 -23.54 -57.23
N SER A 530 18.32 -22.48 -57.95
CA SER A 530 17.14 -21.63 -57.92
C SER A 530 15.81 -22.41 -57.99
N HIS A 531 14.86 -22.10 -57.09
CA HIS A 531 13.49 -21.74 -57.47
C HIS A 531 12.85 -20.91 -56.35
#